data_319adc58d362ce60485c1cb76fdd04f2
#
_entry.id   319adc58d362ce60485c1cb76fdd04f2
#
_cell.length_a   1.000
_cell.length_b   1.000
_cell.length_c   1.000
_cell.angle_alpha   90.00
_cell.angle_beta   90.00
_cell.angle_gamma   90.00
#
_symmetry.space_group_name_H-M   'P 1'
#
loop_
_entity.id
_entity.type
_entity.pdbx_description
1 polymer ?
#
loop_
_entity_poly.entity_id
_entity_poly.type
_entity_poly.pdbx_seq_one_letter_code
_entity_poly.pdbx_strand_id
1 'polypeptide(L)'
;MITVIIPALNESKTIGQIISFCKKNVLVTEIVVVDDNSEDNTVEVALQNKAKVVHSTIRGKGISMKDGIQNAENDILIFLDGDIDPYPEKTIELLTEPIINNEADFVKASFARNAGRVTELVAKPLLNIYYPGLAGFSQPLSGMIAGKKQFFNRINFINDYGVDIGILIDMYLMKARIKEVNIGYIENNSKPWEGLGKMSKEVSRAIITKAQGVNKEDISSEDISSMETIQRELHNTLKENLSDYNKMIVFDLDNTIFKGKFIDTCAKAFGFVRELEDLRFNEKDPIILTKRIGLLLKGRTIDELLHIAAEIDIVDDIQEVIRELKERKYRVGIISHSYALIANYVKQNIGADFVYANQLAFFEGKATGEVNLPSYFFASPDSICGHAFCKSNALQFACDKFNVPLKNCIAVGDDKDDRCIVTHAGKGVAFCSTDELLEKVSFASIKEKTFYPLLKIA
;
A
#
# COMPACT_ATOMS: atom_id res chain seq x y z
N MET A 1 -34.76 20.21 7.48
CA MET A 1 -33.70 21.09 6.95
C MET A 1 -32.38 20.36 7.02
N ILE A 2 -31.53 20.49 6.00
CA ILE A 2 -30.31 19.67 5.79
C ILE A 2 -29.16 20.60 5.47
N THR A 3 -27.98 20.35 6.04
CA THR A 3 -26.69 20.91 5.61
C THR A 3 -25.94 19.90 4.78
N VAL A 4 -25.51 20.29 3.56
CA VAL A 4 -24.56 19.51 2.75
C VAL A 4 -23.16 20.06 2.98
N ILE A 5 -22.24 19.18 3.38
CA ILE A 5 -20.83 19.48 3.60
C ILE A 5 -20.02 18.84 2.48
N ILE A 6 -19.18 19.63 1.81
CA ILE A 6 -18.34 19.20 0.69
C ILE A 6 -16.88 19.54 1.00
N PRO A 7 -16.08 18.60 1.52
CA PRO A 7 -14.64 18.76 1.61
C PRO A 7 -14.06 18.85 0.19
N ALA A 8 -13.28 19.88 -0.10
CA ALA A 8 -12.74 20.14 -1.44
C ALA A 8 -11.25 20.48 -1.39
N LEU A 9 -10.49 19.90 -2.33
CA LEU A 9 -9.07 20.21 -2.56
C LEU A 9 -8.79 20.18 -4.06
N ASN A 10 -8.65 21.35 -4.69
CA ASN A 10 -8.41 21.50 -6.13
C ASN A 10 -9.54 20.91 -7.01
N GLU A 11 -10.79 21.24 -6.67
CA GLU A 11 -12.01 20.74 -7.32
C GLU A 11 -12.74 21.83 -8.12
N SER A 12 -12.03 22.84 -8.64
CA SER A 12 -12.61 23.97 -9.36
C SER A 12 -13.49 23.58 -10.57
N LYS A 13 -13.26 22.39 -11.14
CA LYS A 13 -13.98 21.88 -12.31
C LYS A 13 -15.37 21.32 -11.97
N THR A 14 -15.55 20.75 -10.78
CA THR A 14 -16.71 19.96 -10.36
C THR A 14 -17.53 20.67 -9.30
N ILE A 15 -16.91 21.44 -8.40
CA ILE A 15 -17.56 22.00 -7.21
C ILE A 15 -18.79 22.87 -7.54
N GLY A 16 -18.77 23.65 -8.63
CA GLY A 16 -19.89 24.49 -9.03
C GLY A 16 -21.13 23.69 -9.44
N GLN A 17 -20.92 22.56 -10.12
CA GLN A 17 -21.99 21.67 -10.55
C GLN A 17 -22.58 20.89 -9.37
N ILE A 18 -21.74 20.44 -8.43
CA ILE A 18 -22.16 19.76 -7.21
C ILE A 18 -23.02 20.71 -6.34
N ILE A 19 -22.60 21.97 -6.16
CA ILE A 19 -23.39 22.97 -5.44
C ILE A 19 -24.74 23.20 -6.13
N SER A 20 -24.75 23.29 -7.47
CA SER A 20 -25.97 23.45 -8.26
C SER A 20 -26.90 22.25 -8.15
N PHE A 21 -26.33 21.04 -8.11
CA PHE A 21 -27.06 19.80 -7.85
C PHE A 21 -27.73 19.83 -6.47
N CYS A 22 -26.97 20.17 -5.41
CA CYS A 22 -27.50 20.24 -4.04
C CYS A 22 -28.68 21.23 -3.92
N LYS A 23 -28.61 22.38 -4.60
CA LYS A 23 -29.65 23.42 -4.56
C LYS A 23 -30.98 23.02 -5.17
N LYS A 24 -31.01 21.99 -6.01
CA LYS A 24 -32.27 21.48 -6.58
C LYS A 24 -33.15 20.79 -5.55
N ASN A 25 -32.58 20.34 -4.44
CA ASN A 25 -33.32 19.69 -3.38
C ASN A 25 -33.86 20.73 -2.34
N VAL A 26 -35.15 20.80 -2.20
CA VAL A 26 -35.83 21.78 -1.32
C VAL A 26 -35.53 21.60 0.17
N LEU A 27 -35.05 20.44 0.59
CA LEU A 27 -34.71 20.17 1.98
C LEU A 27 -33.30 20.68 2.33
N VAL A 28 -32.44 20.93 1.31
CA VAL A 28 -31.10 21.50 1.51
C VAL A 28 -31.21 23.01 1.71
N THR A 29 -30.99 23.43 2.93
CA THR A 29 -31.05 24.85 3.30
C THR A 29 -29.67 25.48 3.48
N GLU A 30 -28.63 24.67 3.58
CA GLU A 30 -27.27 25.13 3.75
C GLU A 30 -26.30 24.22 2.98
N ILE A 31 -25.31 24.83 2.30
CA ILE A 31 -24.20 24.13 1.64
C ILE A 31 -22.90 24.73 2.17
N VAL A 32 -22.08 23.91 2.82
CA VAL A 32 -20.77 24.28 3.36
C VAL A 32 -19.70 23.60 2.55
N VAL A 33 -18.94 24.36 1.78
CA VAL A 33 -17.71 23.89 1.11
C VAL A 33 -16.55 24.11 2.07
N VAL A 34 -15.85 23.06 2.42
CA VAL A 34 -14.67 23.15 3.29
C VAL A 34 -13.42 23.02 2.43
N ASP A 35 -12.76 24.14 2.21
CA ASP A 35 -11.54 24.22 1.42
C ASP A 35 -10.33 23.67 2.19
N ASP A 36 -9.70 22.61 1.68
CA ASP A 36 -8.54 21.96 2.28
C ASP A 36 -7.21 22.56 1.77
N ASN A 37 -7.18 23.89 1.61
CA ASN A 37 -6.04 24.64 1.10
C ASN A 37 -5.81 24.41 -0.42
N SER A 38 -6.84 24.67 -1.23
CA SER A 38 -6.79 24.58 -2.69
C SER A 38 -5.87 25.67 -3.29
N GLU A 39 -5.15 25.29 -4.34
CA GLU A 39 -4.27 26.18 -5.10
C GLU A 39 -4.92 26.66 -6.43
N ASP A 40 -6.09 26.11 -6.75
CA ASP A 40 -6.89 26.47 -7.93
C ASP A 40 -8.08 27.38 -7.57
N ASN A 41 -9.00 27.62 -8.49
CA ASN A 41 -10.15 28.51 -8.29
C ASN A 41 -11.32 27.85 -7.54
N THR A 42 -11.10 26.78 -6.74
CA THR A 42 -12.15 26.06 -6.03
C THR A 42 -12.98 27.00 -5.13
N VAL A 43 -12.29 27.86 -4.37
CA VAL A 43 -12.93 28.80 -3.44
C VAL A 43 -13.79 29.83 -4.18
N GLU A 44 -13.24 30.44 -5.23
CA GLU A 44 -13.93 31.44 -6.05
C GLU A 44 -15.19 30.85 -6.69
N VAL A 45 -15.08 29.63 -7.24
CA VAL A 45 -16.24 28.93 -7.85
C VAL A 45 -17.30 28.61 -6.81
N ALA A 46 -16.92 28.17 -5.62
CA ALA A 46 -17.85 27.90 -4.53
C ALA A 46 -18.61 29.16 -4.08
N LEU A 47 -17.90 30.29 -3.91
CA LEU A 47 -18.49 31.58 -3.53
C LEU A 47 -19.43 32.13 -4.63
N GLN A 48 -19.03 32.04 -5.90
CA GLN A 48 -19.87 32.43 -7.04
C GLN A 48 -21.16 31.63 -7.09
N ASN A 49 -21.11 30.36 -6.70
CA ASN A 49 -22.29 29.50 -6.56
C ASN A 49 -22.97 29.67 -5.19
N LYS A 50 -22.71 30.71 -4.42
CA LYS A 50 -23.38 31.06 -3.15
C LYS A 50 -23.36 29.91 -2.12
N ALA A 51 -22.29 29.15 -2.03
CA ALA A 51 -22.04 28.25 -0.90
C ALA A 51 -21.33 29.01 0.24
N LYS A 52 -21.52 28.56 1.46
CA LYS A 52 -20.71 28.98 2.59
C LYS A 52 -19.34 28.31 2.47
N VAL A 53 -18.27 29.10 2.43
CA VAL A 53 -16.91 28.56 2.35
C VAL A 53 -16.26 28.65 3.74
N VAL A 54 -15.65 27.54 4.15
CA VAL A 54 -14.87 27.42 5.39
C VAL A 54 -13.49 26.92 4.99
N HIS A 55 -12.44 27.55 5.50
CA HIS A 55 -11.08 27.05 5.32
C HIS A 55 -10.75 26.04 6.41
N SER A 56 -10.20 24.89 6.01
CA SER A 56 -9.79 23.84 6.95
C SER A 56 -8.67 24.35 7.86
N THR A 57 -8.78 24.03 9.16
CA THR A 57 -7.78 24.44 10.15
C THR A 57 -6.44 23.76 9.97
N ILE A 58 -6.44 22.53 9.47
CA ILE A 58 -5.26 21.72 9.16
C ILE A 58 -5.59 20.89 7.91
N ARG A 59 -4.65 20.77 6.99
CA ARG A 59 -4.82 19.97 5.76
C ARG A 59 -5.18 18.52 6.05
N GLY A 60 -6.26 18.03 5.42
CA GLY A 60 -6.68 16.62 5.44
C GLY A 60 -8.20 16.44 5.54
N LYS A 61 -8.73 15.47 4.79
CA LYS A 61 -10.17 15.22 4.62
C LYS A 61 -10.93 15.12 5.96
N GLY A 62 -10.35 14.41 6.95
CA GLY A 62 -11.02 14.23 8.24
C GLY A 62 -11.18 15.53 9.04
N ILE A 63 -10.19 16.43 8.99
CA ILE A 63 -10.26 17.74 9.63
C ILE A 63 -11.25 18.61 8.88
N SER A 64 -11.22 18.63 7.55
CA SER A 64 -12.19 19.36 6.74
C SER A 64 -13.63 18.92 7.03
N MET A 65 -13.88 17.61 7.18
CA MET A 65 -15.20 17.10 7.60
C MET A 65 -15.59 17.63 8.99
N LYS A 66 -14.67 17.60 9.97
CA LYS A 66 -14.90 18.11 11.32
C LYS A 66 -15.20 19.60 11.33
N ASP A 67 -14.43 20.40 10.59
CA ASP A 67 -14.63 21.85 10.48
C ASP A 67 -16.00 22.17 9.82
N GLY A 68 -16.38 21.38 8.81
CA GLY A 68 -17.71 21.47 8.21
C GLY A 68 -18.85 21.20 9.21
N ILE A 69 -18.74 20.18 10.06
CA ILE A 69 -19.73 19.86 11.10
C ILE A 69 -19.87 21.00 12.10
N GLN A 70 -18.75 21.60 12.51
CA GLN A 70 -18.75 22.71 13.46
C GLN A 70 -19.46 23.96 12.90
N ASN A 71 -19.37 24.17 11.59
CA ASN A 71 -19.95 25.30 10.89
C ASN A 71 -21.35 25.03 10.31
N ALA A 72 -21.87 23.81 10.39
CA ALA A 72 -23.20 23.45 9.94
C ALA A 72 -24.28 23.88 10.92
N GLU A 73 -25.42 24.39 10.43
CA GLU A 73 -26.51 24.89 11.26
C GLU A 73 -27.60 23.84 11.51
N ASN A 74 -27.77 22.86 10.60
CA ASN A 74 -28.84 21.88 10.69
C ASN A 74 -28.45 20.61 11.45
N ASP A 75 -29.46 19.87 11.95
CA ASP A 75 -29.28 18.61 12.67
C ASP A 75 -29.05 17.40 11.77
N ILE A 76 -29.40 17.48 10.48
CA ILE A 76 -29.15 16.43 9.50
C ILE A 76 -28.02 16.93 8.56
N LEU A 77 -26.95 16.17 8.54
CA LEU A 77 -25.78 16.48 7.74
C LEU A 77 -25.62 15.43 6.64
N ILE A 78 -25.25 15.89 5.45
CA ILE A 78 -24.80 15.05 4.32
C ILE A 78 -23.36 15.42 4.00
N PHE A 79 -22.54 14.43 3.72
CA PHE A 79 -21.22 14.60 3.13
C PHE A 79 -21.25 14.10 1.69
N LEU A 80 -20.73 14.90 0.78
CA LEU A 80 -20.53 14.56 -0.62
C LEU A 80 -19.06 14.79 -1.01
N ASP A 81 -18.50 13.90 -1.83
CA ASP A 81 -17.15 14.07 -2.37
C ASP A 81 -17.13 15.16 -3.45
N GLY A 82 -16.11 16.03 -3.46
CA GLY A 82 -16.00 17.17 -4.36
C GLY A 82 -15.56 16.81 -5.80
N ASP A 83 -15.14 15.56 -6.04
CA ASP A 83 -14.61 15.06 -7.30
C ASP A 83 -15.61 14.20 -8.11
N ILE A 84 -16.88 14.12 -7.66
CA ILE A 84 -17.92 13.32 -8.30
C ILE A 84 -18.92 14.22 -9.04
N ASP A 85 -18.96 14.11 -10.35
CA ASP A 85 -19.93 14.81 -11.22
C ASP A 85 -20.17 14.00 -12.51
N PRO A 86 -21.45 13.70 -12.85
CA PRO A 86 -22.68 14.03 -12.11
C PRO A 86 -22.99 13.06 -10.96
N TYR A 87 -23.64 13.58 -9.94
CA TYR A 87 -24.32 12.74 -8.94
C TYR A 87 -25.64 12.20 -9.51
N PRO A 88 -26.05 10.95 -9.16
CA PRO A 88 -27.39 10.44 -9.46
C PRO A 88 -28.48 11.35 -8.85
N GLU A 89 -29.53 11.61 -9.60
CA GLU A 89 -30.53 12.65 -9.30
C GLU A 89 -31.15 12.53 -7.90
N LYS A 90 -31.39 11.31 -7.40
CA LYS A 90 -32.02 11.04 -6.12
C LYS A 90 -31.04 10.81 -4.97
N THR A 91 -29.75 11.14 -5.12
CA THR A 91 -28.72 10.86 -4.10
C THR A 91 -29.07 11.48 -2.75
N ILE A 92 -29.49 12.74 -2.72
CA ILE A 92 -29.82 13.47 -1.47
C ILE A 92 -31.02 12.84 -0.78
N GLU A 93 -32.10 12.56 -1.52
CA GLU A 93 -33.32 11.94 -1.00
C GLU A 93 -33.00 10.55 -0.39
N LEU A 94 -32.34 9.69 -1.17
CA LEU A 94 -32.00 8.33 -0.73
C LEU A 94 -31.14 8.31 0.54
N LEU A 95 -30.21 9.27 0.68
CA LEU A 95 -29.36 9.39 1.87
C LEU A 95 -30.14 9.91 3.08
N THR A 96 -31.13 10.78 2.90
CA THR A 96 -31.76 11.48 4.02
C THR A 96 -33.12 10.92 4.41
N GLU A 97 -33.87 10.29 3.51
CA GLU A 97 -35.19 9.73 3.78
C GLU A 97 -35.19 8.75 4.99
N PRO A 98 -34.26 7.81 5.16
CA PRO A 98 -34.25 6.93 6.31
C PRO A 98 -34.01 7.68 7.64
N ILE A 99 -33.31 8.82 7.61
CA ILE A 99 -33.04 9.64 8.79
C ILE A 99 -34.27 10.47 9.15
N ILE A 100 -34.92 11.08 8.15
CA ILE A 100 -36.13 11.88 8.31
C ILE A 100 -37.27 11.01 8.83
N ASN A 101 -37.41 9.79 8.32
CA ASN A 101 -38.42 8.83 8.76
C ASN A 101 -38.06 8.15 10.11
N ASN A 102 -36.94 8.56 10.73
CA ASN A 102 -36.44 7.99 11.98
C ASN A 102 -36.18 6.46 11.91
N GLU A 103 -35.87 5.92 10.72
CA GLU A 103 -35.48 4.54 10.51
C GLU A 103 -33.98 4.31 10.75
N ALA A 104 -33.16 5.36 10.54
CA ALA A 104 -31.72 5.35 10.72
C ALA A 104 -31.22 6.60 11.42
N ASP A 105 -30.04 6.50 12.04
CA ASP A 105 -29.31 7.60 12.62
C ASP A 105 -28.10 7.99 11.75
N PHE A 106 -27.64 7.03 10.93
CA PHE A 106 -26.56 7.18 9.96
C PHE A 106 -26.85 6.36 8.70
N VAL A 107 -26.62 6.95 7.54
CA VAL A 107 -26.81 6.32 6.22
C VAL A 107 -25.53 6.43 5.44
N LYS A 108 -25.15 5.33 4.78
CA LYS A 108 -23.97 5.24 3.92
C LYS A 108 -24.40 4.88 2.50
N ALA A 109 -23.87 5.60 1.49
CA ALA A 109 -24.18 5.29 0.11
C ALA A 109 -23.39 4.07 -0.36
N SER A 110 -24.08 3.18 -1.08
CA SER A 110 -23.48 2.22 -1.99
C SER A 110 -23.82 2.58 -3.45
N PHE A 111 -22.97 2.17 -4.38
CA PHE A 111 -23.11 2.49 -5.80
C PHE A 111 -22.34 1.49 -6.66
N ALA A 112 -22.79 1.28 -7.88
CA ALA A 112 -22.06 0.48 -8.85
C ALA A 112 -20.91 1.30 -9.46
N ARG A 113 -19.72 0.72 -9.52
CA ARG A 113 -18.55 1.29 -10.21
C ARG A 113 -17.58 0.18 -10.64
N ASN A 114 -16.68 0.50 -11.57
CA ASN A 114 -15.66 -0.43 -12.06
C ASN A 114 -14.40 -0.53 -11.18
N ALA A 115 -14.36 0.13 -10.03
CA ALA A 115 -13.19 0.17 -9.13
C ALA A 115 -13.61 -0.02 -7.67
N GLY A 116 -12.83 -0.79 -6.94
CA GLY A 116 -13.12 -1.08 -5.51
C GLY A 116 -12.06 -1.97 -4.87
N ARG A 117 -10.84 -2.00 -5.45
CA ARG A 117 -9.78 -2.95 -5.02
C ARG A 117 -9.45 -2.84 -3.54
N VAL A 118 -9.30 -1.64 -2.99
CA VAL A 118 -9.04 -1.45 -1.55
C VAL A 118 -10.25 -1.88 -0.72
N THR A 119 -11.46 -1.68 -1.21
CA THR A 119 -12.69 -2.15 -0.56
C THR A 119 -12.69 -3.68 -0.45
N GLU A 120 -12.49 -4.39 -1.56
CA GLU A 120 -12.58 -5.85 -1.61
C GLU A 120 -11.37 -6.55 -0.96
N LEU A 121 -10.15 -6.02 -1.18
CA LEU A 121 -8.91 -6.69 -0.78
C LEU A 121 -8.41 -6.29 0.61
N VAL A 122 -8.91 -5.18 1.18
CA VAL A 122 -8.43 -4.66 2.46
C VAL A 122 -9.56 -4.40 3.44
N ALA A 123 -10.54 -3.54 3.08
CA ALA A 123 -11.54 -3.10 4.04
C ALA A 123 -12.49 -4.23 4.46
N LYS A 124 -13.12 -4.92 3.50
CA LYS A 124 -14.06 -6.01 3.80
C LYS A 124 -13.43 -7.16 4.61
N PRO A 125 -12.22 -7.69 4.24
CA PRO A 125 -11.57 -8.72 5.05
C PRO A 125 -11.28 -8.29 6.48
N LEU A 126 -10.74 -7.07 6.67
CA LEU A 126 -10.45 -6.56 8.00
C LEU A 126 -11.71 -6.27 8.81
N LEU A 127 -12.78 -5.74 8.19
CA LEU A 127 -14.07 -5.56 8.85
C LEU A 127 -14.66 -6.90 9.28
N ASN A 128 -14.55 -7.92 8.47
CA ASN A 128 -15.05 -9.26 8.81
C ASN A 128 -14.34 -9.82 10.05
N ILE A 129 -13.03 -9.52 10.20
CA ILE A 129 -12.24 -9.96 11.37
C ILE A 129 -12.59 -9.15 12.61
N TYR A 130 -12.57 -7.82 12.52
CA TYR A 130 -12.65 -6.94 13.68
C TYR A 130 -14.06 -6.42 13.97
N TYR A 131 -14.92 -6.36 12.97
CA TYR A 131 -16.28 -5.81 13.04
C TYR A 131 -17.24 -6.58 12.14
N PRO A 132 -17.54 -7.86 12.45
CA PRO A 132 -18.36 -8.73 11.59
C PRO A 132 -19.71 -8.13 11.21
N GLY A 133 -20.33 -7.34 12.09
CA GLY A 133 -21.58 -6.63 11.82
C GLY A 133 -21.50 -5.57 10.72
N LEU A 134 -20.28 -5.20 10.28
CA LEU A 134 -20.03 -4.26 9.17
C LEU A 134 -19.57 -4.96 7.89
N ALA A 135 -19.31 -6.24 7.91
CA ALA A 135 -18.78 -7.00 6.76
C ALA A 135 -19.74 -7.03 5.55
N GLY A 136 -21.05 -6.89 5.81
CA GLY A 136 -22.09 -6.88 4.78
C GLY A 136 -22.20 -5.59 3.95
N PHE A 137 -21.48 -4.52 4.32
CA PHE A 137 -21.52 -3.27 3.57
C PHE A 137 -20.87 -3.42 2.19
N SER A 138 -21.59 -2.99 1.14
CA SER A 138 -21.09 -3.06 -0.24
C SER A 138 -19.97 -2.06 -0.49
N GLN A 139 -20.11 -0.83 0.07
CA GLN A 139 -19.14 0.27 -0.09
C GLN A 139 -18.74 0.89 1.27
N PRO A 140 -18.02 0.14 2.14
CA PRO A 140 -17.64 0.65 3.46
C PRO A 140 -16.69 1.86 3.42
N LEU A 141 -16.01 2.10 2.29
CA LEU A 141 -15.11 3.24 2.06
C LEU A 141 -15.79 4.43 1.36
N SER A 142 -17.11 4.41 1.14
CA SER A 142 -17.82 5.54 0.53
C SER A 142 -17.71 6.78 1.42
N GLY A 143 -17.34 7.93 0.84
CA GLY A 143 -17.37 9.25 1.50
C GLY A 143 -18.75 9.88 1.50
N MET A 144 -19.69 9.34 0.70
CA MET A 144 -21.06 9.83 0.63
C MET A 144 -21.88 9.23 1.75
N ILE A 145 -22.17 10.05 2.74
CA ILE A 145 -22.82 9.65 3.98
C ILE A 145 -23.82 10.72 4.43
N ALA A 146 -24.83 10.32 5.20
CA ALA A 146 -25.70 11.22 5.90
C ALA A 146 -25.91 10.77 7.35
N GLY A 147 -26.21 11.68 8.25
CA GLY A 147 -26.47 11.33 9.64
C GLY A 147 -26.93 12.50 10.49
N LYS A 148 -27.34 12.18 11.72
CA LYS A 148 -27.68 13.17 12.73
C LYS A 148 -26.42 13.81 13.30
N LYS A 149 -26.34 15.13 13.33
CA LYS A 149 -25.16 15.90 13.79
C LYS A 149 -24.67 15.46 15.18
N GLN A 150 -25.58 15.10 16.08
CA GLN A 150 -25.23 14.65 17.43
C GLN A 150 -24.30 13.42 17.47
N PHE A 151 -24.37 12.50 16.48
CA PHE A 151 -23.47 11.37 16.38
C PHE A 151 -22.11 11.81 15.84
N PHE A 152 -22.09 12.65 14.80
CA PHE A 152 -20.85 13.18 14.24
C PHE A 152 -20.01 13.97 15.24
N ASN A 153 -20.65 14.72 16.16
CA ASN A 153 -19.97 15.45 17.23
C ASN A 153 -19.20 14.55 18.22
N ARG A 154 -19.46 13.24 18.21
CA ARG A 154 -18.83 12.25 19.11
C ARG A 154 -17.74 11.44 18.42
N ILE A 155 -17.52 11.62 17.13
CA ILE A 155 -16.54 10.88 16.33
C ILE A 155 -15.14 11.42 16.56
N ASN A 156 -14.17 10.51 16.65
CA ASN A 156 -12.77 10.84 16.57
C ASN A 156 -12.29 10.72 15.10
N PHE A 157 -12.27 11.85 14.40
CA PHE A 157 -11.92 11.91 12.97
C PHE A 157 -10.45 11.58 12.73
N ILE A 158 -10.21 10.59 11.89
CA ILE A 158 -8.89 10.25 11.36
C ILE A 158 -8.59 11.20 10.19
N ASN A 159 -7.36 11.74 10.11
CA ASN A 159 -7.04 12.80 9.13
C ASN A 159 -6.40 12.27 7.84
N ASP A 160 -6.79 11.07 7.38
CA ASP A 160 -6.29 10.46 6.14
C ASP A 160 -7.39 9.66 5.42
N TYR A 161 -7.04 8.82 4.45
CA TYR A 161 -8.00 7.95 3.73
C TYR A 161 -8.73 6.94 4.62
N GLY A 162 -8.35 6.80 5.89
CA GLY A 162 -9.06 6.00 6.89
C GLY A 162 -10.30 6.68 7.46
N VAL A 163 -10.58 7.96 7.14
CA VAL A 163 -11.70 8.71 7.75
C VAL A 163 -13.04 8.05 7.46
N ASP A 164 -13.31 7.66 6.22
CA ASP A 164 -14.62 7.14 5.81
C ASP A 164 -14.98 5.81 6.49
N ILE A 165 -13.98 4.94 6.68
CA ILE A 165 -14.14 3.69 7.43
C ILE A 165 -14.15 3.94 8.93
N GLY A 166 -13.37 4.89 9.41
CA GLY A 166 -13.32 5.28 10.81
C GLY A 166 -14.66 5.79 11.30
N ILE A 167 -15.37 6.62 10.52
CA ILE A 167 -16.72 7.09 10.80
C ILE A 167 -17.70 5.92 10.91
N LEU A 168 -17.67 4.98 9.94
CA LEU A 168 -18.55 3.82 9.95
C LEU A 168 -18.36 2.96 11.21
N ILE A 169 -17.11 2.74 11.61
CA ILE A 169 -16.78 1.97 12.82
C ILE A 169 -17.26 2.72 14.07
N ASP A 170 -17.02 4.03 14.18
CA ASP A 170 -17.48 4.81 15.34
C ASP A 170 -19.00 4.80 15.46
N MET A 171 -19.74 4.95 14.35
CA MET A 171 -21.19 4.83 14.34
C MET A 171 -21.66 3.46 14.83
N TYR A 172 -20.99 2.39 14.41
CA TYR A 172 -21.27 1.03 14.85
C TYR A 172 -21.02 0.86 16.36
N LEU A 173 -19.87 1.32 16.85
CA LEU A 173 -19.51 1.25 18.27
C LEU A 173 -20.45 2.08 19.15
N MET A 174 -20.96 3.19 18.65
CA MET A 174 -21.99 4.01 19.32
C MET A 174 -23.39 3.40 19.26
N LYS A 175 -23.55 2.23 18.62
CA LYS A 175 -24.84 1.56 18.41
C LYS A 175 -25.86 2.44 17.67
N ALA A 176 -25.38 3.29 16.76
CA ALA A 176 -26.24 4.03 15.84
C ALA A 176 -26.98 3.05 14.92
N ARG A 177 -28.22 3.36 14.56
CA ARG A 177 -28.95 2.61 13.55
C ARG A 177 -28.39 2.97 12.17
N ILE A 178 -27.60 2.07 11.60
CA ILE A 178 -26.90 2.28 10.35
C ILE A 178 -27.67 1.63 9.19
N LYS A 179 -27.80 2.34 8.09
CA LYS A 179 -28.42 1.83 6.84
C LYS A 179 -27.49 2.08 5.65
N GLU A 180 -27.37 1.10 4.75
CA GLU A 180 -26.75 1.31 3.46
C GLU A 180 -27.84 1.51 2.40
N VAL A 181 -27.67 2.52 1.51
CA VAL A 181 -28.61 2.82 0.43
C VAL A 181 -27.88 2.84 -0.90
N ASN A 182 -28.47 2.21 -1.91
CA ASN A 182 -27.91 2.22 -3.27
C ASN A 182 -28.36 3.48 -4.00
N ILE A 183 -27.41 4.35 -4.34
CA ILE A 183 -27.68 5.62 -5.05
C ILE A 183 -27.55 5.49 -6.59
N GLY A 184 -27.26 4.29 -7.11
CA GLY A 184 -27.17 4.04 -8.53
C GLY A 184 -25.74 3.86 -9.04
N TYR A 185 -25.46 4.33 -10.25
CA TYR A 185 -24.13 4.25 -10.86
C TYR A 185 -23.40 5.59 -10.76
N ILE A 186 -22.13 5.55 -10.38
CA ILE A 186 -21.24 6.70 -10.36
C ILE A 186 -20.05 6.43 -11.28
N GLU A 187 -19.80 7.37 -12.18
CA GLU A 187 -18.59 7.38 -12.98
C GLU A 187 -17.48 8.00 -12.15
N ASN A 188 -16.48 7.20 -11.81
CA ASN A 188 -15.32 7.66 -11.05
C ASN A 188 -14.04 7.15 -11.70
N ASN A 189 -13.08 8.02 -11.90
CA ASN A 189 -11.77 7.67 -12.42
C ASN A 189 -11.00 6.83 -11.40
N SER A 190 -10.56 5.63 -11.81
CA SER A 190 -9.76 4.77 -10.95
C SER A 190 -8.41 5.42 -10.65
N LYS A 191 -8.05 5.51 -9.38
CA LYS A 191 -6.71 5.98 -8.98
C LYS A 191 -5.63 5.01 -9.50
N PRO A 192 -4.48 5.51 -9.96
CA PRO A 192 -3.36 4.66 -10.35
C PRO A 192 -2.87 3.80 -9.18
N TRP A 193 -2.18 2.70 -9.50
CA TRP A 193 -1.73 1.70 -8.52
C TRP A 193 -0.90 2.29 -7.36
N GLU A 194 -0.08 3.29 -7.66
CA GLU A 194 0.77 3.98 -6.68
C GLU A 194 -0.05 4.61 -5.54
N GLY A 195 -1.21 5.17 -5.87
CA GLY A 195 -2.12 5.76 -4.88
C GLY A 195 -2.85 4.73 -4.02
N LEU A 196 -3.05 3.49 -4.52
CA LEU A 196 -3.76 2.44 -3.80
C LEU A 196 -2.95 1.89 -2.62
N GLY A 197 -1.63 1.85 -2.70
CA GLY A 197 -0.75 1.38 -1.60
C GLY A 197 -0.86 2.24 -0.35
N LYS A 198 -0.84 3.57 -0.52
CA LYS A 198 -1.03 4.53 0.57
C LYS A 198 -2.43 4.39 1.18
N MET A 199 -3.47 4.39 0.34
CA MET A 199 -4.85 4.23 0.79
C MET A 199 -5.07 2.92 1.54
N SER A 200 -4.55 1.79 1.05
CA SER A 200 -4.64 0.49 1.72
C SER A 200 -4.02 0.50 3.12
N LYS A 201 -2.84 1.10 3.26
CA LYS A 201 -2.15 1.22 4.55
C LYS A 201 -2.94 2.08 5.55
N GLU A 202 -3.49 3.20 5.11
CA GLU A 202 -4.24 4.13 5.96
C GLU A 202 -5.59 3.53 6.38
N VAL A 203 -6.30 2.86 5.47
CA VAL A 203 -7.54 2.12 5.76
C VAL A 203 -7.27 0.97 6.75
N SER A 204 -6.23 0.16 6.53
CA SER A 204 -5.85 -0.92 7.46
C SER A 204 -5.54 -0.37 8.85
N ARG A 205 -4.73 0.69 8.92
CA ARG A 205 -4.38 1.33 10.19
C ARG A 205 -5.62 1.84 10.92
N ALA A 206 -6.56 2.48 10.20
CA ALA A 206 -7.80 2.98 10.79
C ALA A 206 -8.61 1.86 11.46
N ILE A 207 -8.81 0.74 10.77
CA ILE A 207 -9.57 -0.40 11.28
C ILE A 207 -8.88 -1.02 12.50
N ILE A 208 -7.57 -1.29 12.41
CA ILE A 208 -6.78 -1.93 13.47
C ILE A 208 -6.69 -1.03 14.71
N THR A 209 -6.42 0.27 14.53
CA THR A 209 -6.31 1.21 15.66
C THR A 209 -7.62 1.33 16.42
N LYS A 210 -8.76 1.38 15.72
CA LYS A 210 -10.06 1.41 16.38
C LYS A 210 -10.41 0.08 17.06
N ALA A 211 -9.95 -1.04 16.55
CA ALA A 211 -10.11 -2.36 17.17
C ALA A 211 -9.27 -2.53 18.44
N GLN A 212 -8.10 -1.92 18.50
CA GLN A 212 -7.23 -1.98 19.70
C GLN A 212 -7.81 -1.22 20.91
N GLY A 213 -8.72 -0.28 20.68
CA GLY A 213 -9.47 0.41 21.74
C GLY A 213 -10.66 -0.38 22.30
N VAL A 214 -11.02 -1.51 21.69
CA VAL A 214 -12.04 -2.44 22.17
C VAL A 214 -11.36 -3.54 22.98
N ASN A 215 -11.82 -3.81 24.22
CA ASN A 215 -11.22 -4.81 25.11
C ASN A 215 -11.09 -6.18 24.45
N LYS A 216 -9.94 -6.81 24.61
CA LYS A 216 -9.56 -8.14 24.07
C LYS A 216 -10.40 -9.33 24.58
N GLU A 217 -11.36 -9.13 25.46
CA GLU A 217 -12.13 -10.20 26.08
C GLU A 217 -13.28 -10.74 25.22
N ASP A 218 -13.60 -10.11 24.08
CA ASP A 218 -14.73 -10.50 23.22
C ASP A 218 -14.32 -11.24 21.91
N ILE A 219 -13.09 -11.72 21.79
CA ILE A 219 -12.66 -12.51 20.62
C ILE A 219 -13.01 -13.98 20.85
N SER A 220 -14.06 -14.46 20.20
CA SER A 220 -14.50 -15.86 20.29
C SER A 220 -13.63 -16.79 19.44
N SER A 221 -13.66 -18.11 19.75
CA SER A 221 -12.99 -19.15 18.96
C SER A 221 -13.50 -19.23 17.50
N GLU A 222 -14.72 -18.72 17.24
CA GLU A 222 -15.28 -18.59 15.88
C GLU A 222 -14.59 -17.49 15.08
N ASP A 223 -14.08 -16.44 15.73
CA ASP A 223 -13.33 -15.35 15.08
C ASP A 223 -11.96 -15.83 14.58
N ILE A 224 -11.33 -16.80 15.27
CA ILE A 224 -10.05 -17.40 14.87
C ILE A 224 -10.24 -18.29 13.61
N SER A 225 -11.32 -19.06 13.54
CA SER A 225 -11.64 -19.87 12.36
C SER A 225 -11.99 -19.01 11.14
N SER A 226 -12.57 -17.83 11.39
CA SER A 226 -12.84 -16.81 10.38
C SER A 226 -11.54 -16.20 9.83
N MET A 227 -10.51 -15.99 10.67
CA MET A 227 -9.19 -15.50 10.22
C MET A 227 -8.51 -16.45 9.23
N GLU A 228 -8.56 -17.76 9.48
CA GLU A 228 -8.01 -18.79 8.56
C GLU A 228 -8.78 -18.83 7.24
N THR A 229 -10.10 -18.70 7.30
CA THR A 229 -10.97 -18.65 6.12
C THR A 229 -10.68 -17.39 5.28
N ILE A 230 -10.51 -16.23 5.90
CA ILE A 230 -10.22 -14.96 5.23
C ILE A 230 -8.80 -14.94 4.65
N GLN A 231 -7.82 -15.49 5.36
CA GLN A 231 -6.49 -15.66 4.78
C GLN A 231 -6.54 -16.56 3.54
N ARG A 232 -7.39 -17.59 3.55
CA ARG A 232 -7.61 -18.48 2.41
C ARG A 232 -8.37 -17.79 1.28
N GLU A 233 -9.39 -16.99 1.58
CA GLU A 233 -10.14 -16.20 0.58
C GLU A 233 -9.29 -15.06 -0.01
N LEU A 234 -8.52 -14.33 0.82
CA LEU A 234 -7.54 -13.34 0.36
C LEU A 234 -6.49 -13.99 -0.55
N HIS A 235 -6.00 -15.16 -0.16
CA HIS A 235 -5.07 -15.95 -0.95
C HIS A 235 -5.70 -16.42 -2.28
N ASN A 236 -6.95 -16.86 -2.27
CA ASN A 236 -7.66 -17.28 -3.47
C ASN A 236 -8.01 -16.09 -4.38
N THR A 237 -8.48 -14.98 -3.83
CA THR A 237 -8.80 -13.75 -4.59
C THR A 237 -7.53 -13.13 -5.18
N LEU A 238 -6.41 -13.18 -4.43
CA LEU A 238 -5.11 -12.81 -4.97
C LEU A 238 -4.64 -13.78 -6.06
N LYS A 239 -4.90 -15.08 -5.92
CA LYS A 239 -4.63 -16.07 -6.97
C LYS A 239 -5.43 -15.81 -8.24
N GLU A 240 -6.72 -15.53 -8.13
CA GLU A 240 -7.60 -15.27 -9.30
C GLU A 240 -7.19 -13.99 -10.04
N ASN A 241 -6.82 -12.92 -9.33
CA ASN A 241 -6.32 -11.68 -9.96
C ASN A 241 -4.86 -11.75 -10.42
N LEU A 242 -4.10 -12.78 -10.01
CA LEU A 242 -2.70 -13.00 -10.34
C LEU A 242 -2.49 -14.16 -11.33
N SER A 243 -3.57 -14.82 -11.77
CA SER A 243 -3.53 -15.97 -12.67
C SER A 243 -2.91 -15.69 -14.06
N ASP A 244 -2.72 -14.41 -14.41
CA ASP A 244 -2.07 -14.01 -15.66
C ASP A 244 -0.53 -14.12 -15.63
N TYR A 245 0.09 -14.20 -14.44
CA TYR A 245 1.55 -14.26 -14.27
C TYR A 245 2.00 -15.65 -13.83
N ASN A 246 2.28 -16.53 -14.79
CA ASN A 246 2.76 -17.90 -14.53
C ASN A 246 4.29 -18.04 -14.65
N LYS A 247 4.99 -16.92 -14.78
CA LYS A 247 6.44 -16.82 -14.90
C LYS A 247 6.97 -15.78 -13.91
N MET A 248 8.20 -15.95 -13.46
CA MET A 248 8.86 -15.02 -12.54
C MET A 248 10.30 -14.79 -12.94
N ILE A 249 10.78 -13.57 -12.73
CA ILE A 249 12.21 -13.27 -12.79
C ILE A 249 12.59 -12.53 -11.51
N VAL A 250 13.69 -12.93 -10.90
CA VAL A 250 14.23 -12.30 -9.71
C VAL A 250 15.67 -11.86 -9.97
N PHE A 251 15.99 -10.68 -9.48
CA PHE A 251 17.31 -10.08 -9.56
C PHE A 251 17.92 -9.95 -8.17
N ASP A 252 19.22 -10.18 -8.05
CA ASP A 252 19.96 -9.60 -6.93
C ASP A 252 20.07 -8.08 -7.09
N LEU A 253 20.44 -7.38 -6.03
CA LEU A 253 20.54 -5.93 -6.01
C LEU A 253 21.98 -5.46 -6.23
N ASP A 254 22.88 -5.84 -5.33
CA ASP A 254 24.26 -5.36 -5.29
C ASP A 254 25.10 -5.96 -6.43
N ASN A 255 25.79 -5.14 -7.24
CA ASN A 255 26.52 -5.48 -8.46
C ASN A 255 25.67 -6.13 -9.58
N THR A 256 24.39 -6.35 -9.36
CA THR A 256 23.47 -6.88 -10.38
C THR A 256 22.58 -5.75 -10.91
N ILE A 257 21.62 -5.23 -10.14
CA ILE A 257 20.86 -4.04 -10.53
C ILE A 257 21.71 -2.77 -10.32
N PHE A 258 22.33 -2.65 -9.15
CA PHE A 258 23.34 -1.62 -8.91
C PHE A 258 24.65 -1.95 -9.63
N LYS A 259 25.33 -0.93 -10.16
CA LYS A 259 26.70 -1.05 -10.70
C LYS A 259 27.77 -1.09 -9.60
N GLY A 260 27.40 -1.37 -8.34
CA GLY A 260 28.24 -1.46 -7.14
C GLY A 260 27.51 -2.07 -5.96
N LYS A 261 28.16 -2.14 -4.79
CA LYS A 261 27.54 -2.65 -3.55
C LYS A 261 27.15 -1.47 -2.63
N PHE A 262 25.90 -1.47 -2.17
CA PHE A 262 25.37 -0.43 -1.32
C PHE A 262 26.23 -0.22 -0.05
N ILE A 263 26.58 -1.31 0.65
CA ILE A 263 27.34 -1.20 1.89
C ILE A 263 28.76 -0.67 1.68
N ASP A 264 29.39 -0.96 0.51
CA ASP A 264 30.72 -0.48 0.19
C ASP A 264 30.71 1.03 -0.09
N THR A 265 29.63 1.53 -0.71
CA THR A 265 29.42 2.96 -0.91
C THR A 265 29.17 3.67 0.41
N CYS A 266 28.35 3.08 1.31
CA CYS A 266 28.19 3.57 2.68
C CYS A 266 29.53 3.62 3.43
N ALA A 267 30.36 2.57 3.31
CA ALA A 267 31.64 2.50 3.99
C ALA A 267 32.60 3.62 3.56
N LYS A 268 32.61 3.97 2.27
CA LYS A 268 33.38 5.10 1.75
C LYS A 268 32.82 6.43 2.24
N ALA A 269 31.51 6.63 2.12
CA ALA A 269 30.86 7.89 2.48
C ALA A 269 30.93 8.18 4.00
N PHE A 270 30.84 7.15 4.83
CA PHE A 270 30.79 7.28 6.29
C PHE A 270 32.10 6.93 6.99
N GLY A 271 33.14 6.50 6.25
CA GLY A 271 34.51 6.33 6.74
C GLY A 271 34.77 5.04 7.52
N PHE A 272 34.01 3.94 7.27
CA PHE A 272 34.21 2.66 7.96
C PHE A 272 34.70 1.52 7.01
N VAL A 273 35.46 1.86 5.99
CA VAL A 273 35.97 0.87 5.01
C VAL A 273 36.79 -0.22 5.69
N ARG A 274 37.72 0.16 6.59
CA ARG A 274 38.60 -0.80 7.27
C ARG A 274 37.81 -1.77 8.17
N GLU A 275 36.85 -1.25 8.91
CA GLU A 275 35.99 -2.04 9.79
C GLU A 275 35.14 -3.05 8.98
N LEU A 276 34.67 -2.66 7.81
CA LEU A 276 33.91 -3.54 6.92
C LEU A 276 34.79 -4.65 6.34
N GLU A 277 36.02 -4.33 5.93
CA GLU A 277 37.00 -5.30 5.43
C GLU A 277 37.40 -6.29 6.51
N ASP A 278 37.68 -5.81 7.72
CA ASP A 278 38.02 -6.64 8.88
C ASP A 278 36.86 -7.58 9.26
N LEU A 279 35.63 -7.12 9.21
CA LEU A 279 34.45 -7.95 9.46
C LEU A 279 34.31 -9.06 8.40
N ARG A 280 34.46 -8.73 7.11
CA ARG A 280 34.39 -9.72 6.01
C ARG A 280 35.53 -10.76 6.06
N PHE A 281 36.68 -10.36 6.55
CA PHE A 281 37.82 -11.27 6.70
C PHE A 281 37.65 -12.23 7.87
N ASN A 282 37.23 -11.73 9.03
CA ASN A 282 37.20 -12.48 10.28
C ASN A 282 35.90 -13.26 10.50
N GLU A 283 34.76 -12.80 9.97
CA GLU A 283 33.48 -13.45 10.18
C GLU A 283 33.08 -14.30 8.98
N LYS A 284 32.85 -15.60 9.21
CA LYS A 284 32.48 -16.56 8.17
C LYS A 284 31.00 -16.93 8.22
N ASP A 285 30.35 -16.72 9.36
CA ASP A 285 28.91 -16.95 9.45
C ASP A 285 28.14 -15.80 8.80
N PRO A 286 27.37 -16.06 7.74
CA PRO A 286 26.67 -15.01 6.99
C PRO A 286 25.60 -14.29 7.83
N ILE A 287 25.00 -14.97 8.80
CA ILE A 287 24.01 -14.40 9.71
C ILE A 287 24.66 -13.39 10.64
N ILE A 288 25.78 -13.79 11.28
CA ILE A 288 26.52 -12.94 12.18
C ILE A 288 27.13 -11.77 11.42
N LEU A 289 27.72 -12.03 10.25
CA LEU A 289 28.28 -10.98 9.38
C LEU A 289 27.24 -9.93 9.03
N THR A 290 26.06 -10.35 8.57
CA THR A 290 24.96 -9.43 8.20
C THR A 290 24.55 -8.54 9.39
N LYS A 291 24.42 -9.13 10.59
CA LYS A 291 24.08 -8.38 11.80
C LYS A 291 25.17 -7.39 12.21
N ARG A 292 26.44 -7.80 12.12
CA ARG A 292 27.59 -6.93 12.45
C ARG A 292 27.75 -5.78 11.47
N ILE A 293 27.52 -6.02 10.19
CA ILE A 293 27.51 -4.96 9.17
C ILE A 293 26.41 -3.94 9.47
N GLY A 294 25.23 -4.39 9.90
CA GLY A 294 24.14 -3.48 10.31
C GLY A 294 24.55 -2.50 11.41
N LEU A 295 25.39 -2.94 12.36
CA LEU A 295 25.88 -2.07 13.45
C LEU A 295 26.74 -0.90 12.93
N LEU A 296 27.42 -1.04 11.79
CA LEU A 296 28.21 0.03 11.17
C LEU A 296 27.31 1.17 10.64
N LEU A 297 26.02 0.90 10.41
CA LEU A 297 25.04 1.90 9.98
C LEU A 297 24.30 2.57 11.14
N LYS A 298 24.61 2.20 12.40
CA LYS A 298 23.95 2.76 13.59
C LYS A 298 24.03 4.28 13.61
N GLY A 299 22.89 4.92 13.86
CA GLY A 299 22.75 6.37 13.95
C GLY A 299 22.57 7.09 12.60
N ARG A 300 22.72 6.40 11.47
CA ARG A 300 22.47 6.98 10.14
C ARG A 300 20.99 7.17 9.93
N THR A 301 20.61 8.29 9.32
CA THR A 301 19.21 8.59 9.02
C THR A 301 18.73 7.85 7.77
N ILE A 302 17.42 7.69 7.64
CA ILE A 302 16.80 7.13 6.43
C ILE A 302 17.22 7.94 5.21
N ASP A 303 17.21 9.27 5.29
CA ASP A 303 17.55 10.17 4.19
C ASP A 303 19.02 10.03 3.77
N GLU A 304 19.98 9.93 4.72
CA GLU A 304 21.38 9.67 4.41
C GLU A 304 21.55 8.36 3.63
N LEU A 305 20.87 7.28 4.07
CA LEU A 305 20.97 5.98 3.42
C LEU A 305 20.32 5.96 2.03
N LEU A 306 19.18 6.64 1.86
CA LEU A 306 18.53 6.77 0.55
C LEU A 306 19.34 7.67 -0.40
N HIS A 307 20.00 8.70 0.11
CA HIS A 307 20.88 9.54 -0.68
C HIS A 307 22.05 8.72 -1.24
N ILE A 308 22.72 7.92 -0.41
CA ILE A 308 23.79 7.00 -0.86
C ILE A 308 23.25 6.00 -1.90
N ALA A 309 22.05 5.47 -1.72
CA ALA A 309 21.46 4.56 -2.70
C ALA A 309 21.19 5.24 -4.04
N ALA A 310 20.80 6.53 -4.02
CA ALA A 310 20.56 7.33 -5.22
C ALA A 310 21.85 7.67 -6.00
N GLU A 311 23.01 7.69 -5.31
CA GLU A 311 24.33 7.92 -5.96
C GLU A 311 24.88 6.68 -6.66
N ILE A 312 24.32 5.48 -6.38
CA ILE A 312 24.77 4.26 -7.02
C ILE A 312 24.06 4.11 -8.38
N ASP A 313 24.84 4.12 -9.45
CA ASP A 313 24.30 3.88 -10.78
C ASP A 313 23.60 2.52 -10.87
N ILE A 314 22.44 2.49 -11.50
CA ILE A 314 21.76 1.25 -11.90
C ILE A 314 22.12 0.89 -13.35
N VAL A 315 21.91 -0.34 -13.73
CA VAL A 315 22.11 -0.79 -15.13
C VAL A 315 21.07 -0.07 -16.01
N ASP A 316 21.54 0.59 -17.06
CA ASP A 316 20.80 1.62 -17.78
C ASP A 316 19.50 1.13 -18.45
N ASP A 317 19.48 -0.11 -18.93
CA ASP A 317 18.35 -0.71 -19.67
C ASP A 317 17.34 -1.48 -18.78
N ILE A 318 17.53 -1.50 -17.45
CA ILE A 318 16.71 -2.31 -16.53
C ILE A 318 15.23 -1.97 -16.61
N GLN A 319 14.87 -0.69 -16.68
CA GLN A 319 13.46 -0.25 -16.71
C GLN A 319 12.76 -0.71 -17.99
N GLU A 320 13.45 -0.62 -19.14
CA GLU A 320 12.92 -1.06 -20.42
C GLU A 320 12.75 -2.57 -20.46
N VAL A 321 13.76 -3.31 -19.99
CA VAL A 321 13.73 -4.77 -19.93
C VAL A 321 12.63 -5.25 -18.98
N ILE A 322 12.45 -4.63 -17.83
CA ILE A 322 11.35 -4.98 -16.90
C ILE A 322 9.99 -4.74 -17.55
N ARG A 323 9.80 -3.61 -18.24
CA ARG A 323 8.54 -3.33 -18.94
C ARG A 323 8.22 -4.45 -19.94
N GLU A 324 9.19 -4.84 -20.76
CA GLU A 324 8.99 -5.90 -21.75
C GLU A 324 8.77 -7.28 -21.11
N LEU A 325 9.48 -7.60 -20.02
CA LEU A 325 9.24 -8.83 -19.25
C LEU A 325 7.82 -8.88 -18.69
N LYS A 326 7.28 -7.76 -18.22
CA LYS A 326 5.90 -7.68 -17.75
C LYS A 326 4.89 -7.89 -18.88
N GLU A 327 5.13 -7.35 -20.07
CA GLU A 327 4.30 -7.61 -21.26
C GLU A 327 4.31 -9.10 -21.62
N ARG A 328 5.43 -9.79 -21.39
CA ARG A 328 5.56 -11.26 -21.56
C ARG A 328 5.04 -12.07 -20.37
N LYS A 329 4.32 -11.41 -19.43
CA LYS A 329 3.69 -12.04 -18.27
C LYS A 329 4.68 -12.60 -17.24
N TYR A 330 5.84 -11.94 -17.07
CA TYR A 330 6.75 -12.19 -15.96
C TYR A 330 6.39 -11.31 -14.77
N ARG A 331 6.33 -11.91 -13.58
CA ARG A 331 6.40 -11.19 -12.31
C ARG A 331 7.85 -10.89 -12.00
N VAL A 332 8.17 -9.65 -11.70
CA VAL A 332 9.54 -9.18 -11.49
C VAL A 332 9.80 -8.90 -10.02
N GLY A 333 10.84 -9.48 -9.44
CA GLY A 333 11.21 -9.31 -8.04
C GLY A 333 12.68 -9.01 -7.80
N ILE A 334 12.96 -8.51 -6.59
CA ILE A 334 14.32 -8.34 -6.07
C ILE A 334 14.46 -9.27 -4.86
N ILE A 335 15.48 -10.13 -4.86
CA ILE A 335 15.86 -11.00 -3.73
C ILE A 335 17.31 -10.71 -3.37
N SER A 336 17.55 -10.05 -2.24
CA SER A 336 18.88 -9.59 -1.86
C SER A 336 19.15 -9.73 -0.36
N HIS A 337 20.39 -9.97 0.01
CA HIS A 337 20.86 -9.88 1.40
C HIS A 337 21.13 -8.43 1.85
N SER A 338 20.94 -7.44 0.98
CA SER A 338 20.97 -6.02 1.31
C SER A 338 19.71 -5.63 2.14
N TYR A 339 19.44 -4.34 2.30
CA TYR A 339 18.37 -3.88 3.19
C TYR A 339 17.07 -3.55 2.45
N ALA A 340 15.95 -3.93 3.03
CA ALA A 340 14.61 -3.72 2.46
C ALA A 340 14.29 -2.25 2.15
N LEU A 341 14.81 -1.30 2.95
CA LEU A 341 14.69 0.13 2.67
C LEU A 341 15.23 0.46 1.28
N ILE A 342 16.45 0.01 0.99
CA ILE A 342 17.15 0.30 -0.26
C ILE A 342 16.54 -0.48 -1.43
N ALA A 343 16.27 -1.77 -1.22
CA ALA A 343 15.66 -2.61 -2.24
C ALA A 343 14.25 -2.12 -2.65
N ASN A 344 13.46 -1.58 -1.70
CA ASN A 344 12.16 -0.97 -2.00
C ASN A 344 12.28 0.36 -2.75
N TYR A 345 13.29 1.19 -2.44
CA TYR A 345 13.60 2.38 -3.20
C TYR A 345 13.92 2.03 -4.66
N VAL A 346 14.81 1.05 -4.88
CA VAL A 346 15.15 0.58 -6.23
C VAL A 346 13.94 -0.05 -6.93
N LYS A 347 13.16 -0.89 -6.22
CA LYS A 347 11.93 -1.48 -6.77
C LYS A 347 10.99 -0.43 -7.37
N GLN A 348 10.79 0.69 -6.66
CA GLN A 348 9.92 1.77 -7.15
C GLN A 348 10.48 2.42 -8.41
N ASN A 349 11.80 2.65 -8.45
CA ASN A 349 12.47 3.29 -9.58
C ASN A 349 12.46 2.44 -10.85
N ILE A 350 12.63 1.10 -10.71
CA ILE A 350 12.69 0.19 -11.87
C ILE A 350 11.35 -0.45 -12.23
N GLY A 351 10.32 -0.27 -11.39
CA GLY A 351 8.99 -0.84 -11.60
C GLY A 351 8.90 -2.34 -11.31
N ALA A 352 9.71 -2.91 -10.41
CA ALA A 352 9.57 -4.31 -9.98
C ALA A 352 8.33 -4.50 -9.07
N ASP A 353 7.84 -5.76 -8.93
CA ASP A 353 6.59 -6.07 -8.25
C ASP A 353 6.78 -6.33 -6.75
N PHE A 354 7.86 -7.01 -6.35
CA PHE A 354 8.11 -7.38 -4.96
C PHE A 354 9.59 -7.33 -4.58
N VAL A 355 9.84 -7.31 -3.26
CA VAL A 355 11.18 -7.34 -2.65
C VAL A 355 11.20 -8.34 -1.52
N TYR A 356 12.25 -9.15 -1.45
CA TYR A 356 12.67 -9.93 -0.28
C TYR A 356 14.10 -9.54 0.08
N ALA A 357 14.26 -8.90 1.24
CA ALA A 357 15.55 -8.40 1.71
C ALA A 357 15.56 -8.31 3.25
N ASN A 358 16.75 -8.15 3.83
CA ASN A 358 16.93 -8.00 5.27
C ASN A 358 16.33 -6.66 5.76
N GLN A 359 15.93 -6.61 7.02
CA GLN A 359 15.29 -5.43 7.60
C GLN A 359 16.22 -4.74 8.57
N LEU A 360 16.78 -3.60 8.20
CA LEU A 360 17.47 -2.71 9.12
C LEU A 360 16.42 -1.99 9.97
N ALA A 361 16.56 -2.06 11.31
CA ALA A 361 15.63 -1.43 12.23
C ALA A 361 15.93 0.07 12.40
N PHE A 362 14.86 0.87 12.54
CA PHE A 362 14.93 2.32 12.72
C PHE A 362 14.16 2.73 13.98
N PHE A 363 14.71 3.71 14.69
CA PHE A 363 14.05 4.41 15.78
C PHE A 363 14.23 5.91 15.57
N GLU A 364 13.14 6.68 15.63
CA GLU A 364 13.11 8.13 15.37
C GLU A 364 13.85 8.53 14.07
N GLY A 365 13.65 7.74 13.00
CA GLY A 365 14.26 8.01 11.69
C GLY A 365 15.75 7.66 11.57
N LYS A 366 16.36 7.08 12.60
CA LYS A 366 17.77 6.67 12.61
C LYS A 366 17.91 5.16 12.72
N ALA A 367 18.86 4.58 11.99
CA ALA A 367 19.19 3.17 12.08
C ALA A 367 19.66 2.80 13.48
N THR A 368 19.08 1.77 14.09
CA THR A 368 19.52 1.25 15.40
C THR A 368 20.79 0.42 15.30
N GLY A 369 21.10 -0.06 14.08
CA GLY A 369 22.14 -1.04 13.80
C GLY A 369 21.66 -2.49 13.93
N GLU A 370 20.45 -2.71 14.43
CA GLU A 370 19.83 -4.03 14.48
C GLU A 370 19.31 -4.43 13.11
N VAL A 371 19.58 -5.69 12.71
CA VAL A 371 19.10 -6.27 11.47
C VAL A 371 18.21 -7.48 11.78
N ASN A 372 16.93 -7.37 11.44
CA ASN A 372 15.99 -8.46 11.47
C ASN A 372 16.10 -9.26 10.18
N LEU A 373 16.40 -10.56 10.31
CA LEU A 373 16.52 -11.48 9.19
C LEU A 373 15.16 -12.16 8.99
N PRO A 374 14.49 -11.95 7.84
CA PRO A 374 13.17 -12.52 7.60
C PRO A 374 13.19 -14.04 7.48
N SER A 375 12.10 -14.67 7.96
CA SER A 375 11.97 -16.14 8.00
C SER A 375 12.08 -16.81 6.63
N TYR A 376 11.73 -16.11 5.57
CA TYR A 376 11.81 -16.66 4.20
C TYR A 376 13.23 -16.89 3.68
N PHE A 377 14.28 -16.42 4.36
CA PHE A 377 15.67 -16.77 4.05
C PHE A 377 16.13 -18.02 4.78
N PHE A 378 15.46 -18.43 5.85
CA PHE A 378 15.86 -19.57 6.65
C PHE A 378 15.36 -20.88 6.03
N ALA A 379 16.14 -21.94 6.25
CA ALA A 379 15.74 -23.29 5.85
C ALA A 379 14.50 -23.75 6.60
N SER A 380 13.62 -24.42 5.88
CA SER A 380 12.48 -25.21 6.36
C SER A 380 12.66 -26.68 5.97
N PRO A 381 11.85 -27.60 6.49
CA PRO A 381 11.91 -29.00 6.08
C PRO A 381 11.82 -29.23 4.57
N ASP A 382 11.12 -28.33 3.86
CA ASP A 382 10.91 -28.39 2.41
C ASP A 382 11.88 -27.54 1.59
N SER A 383 12.97 -27.03 2.21
CA SER A 383 13.96 -26.18 1.54
C SER A 383 14.68 -26.92 0.40
N ILE A 384 14.80 -26.22 -0.73
CA ILE A 384 15.46 -26.75 -1.95
C ILE A 384 16.98 -26.82 -1.83
N CYS A 385 17.58 -26.20 -0.82
CA CYS A 385 19.02 -26.27 -0.55
C CYS A 385 19.31 -26.56 0.92
N GLY A 386 20.51 -27.10 1.22
CA GLY A 386 20.93 -27.43 2.60
C GLY A 386 21.47 -26.28 3.43
N HIS A 387 21.42 -25.01 2.96
CA HIS A 387 21.95 -23.88 3.69
C HIS A 387 20.92 -23.30 4.65
N ALA A 388 21.32 -23.09 5.91
CA ALA A 388 20.45 -22.54 6.95
C ALA A 388 19.90 -21.15 6.60
N PHE A 389 20.62 -20.33 5.85
CA PHE A 389 20.25 -18.99 5.42
C PHE A 389 20.65 -18.80 3.95
N CYS A 390 19.68 -18.63 3.04
CA CYS A 390 19.93 -18.63 1.61
C CYS A 390 18.85 -17.92 0.79
N LYS A 391 19.26 -17.24 -0.30
CA LYS A 391 18.35 -16.61 -1.26
C LYS A 391 17.41 -17.61 -1.97
N SER A 392 17.85 -18.88 -2.13
CA SER A 392 16.99 -19.92 -2.74
C SER A 392 15.74 -20.24 -1.92
N ASN A 393 15.79 -20.12 -0.59
CA ASN A 393 14.62 -20.25 0.27
C ASN A 393 13.61 -19.12 0.03
N ALA A 394 14.11 -17.89 -0.15
CA ALA A 394 13.28 -16.74 -0.52
C ALA A 394 12.66 -16.89 -1.93
N LEU A 395 13.37 -17.49 -2.87
CA LEU A 395 12.82 -17.82 -4.20
C LEU A 395 11.70 -18.84 -4.08
N GLN A 396 11.90 -19.92 -3.32
CA GLN A 396 10.88 -20.93 -3.08
C GLN A 396 9.64 -20.30 -2.41
N PHE A 397 9.84 -19.49 -1.37
CA PHE A 397 8.76 -18.75 -0.72
C PHE A 397 8.00 -17.84 -1.72
N ALA A 398 8.70 -17.17 -2.64
CA ALA A 398 8.08 -16.39 -3.70
C ALA A 398 7.25 -17.27 -4.66
N CYS A 399 7.80 -18.41 -5.05
CA CYS A 399 7.12 -19.38 -5.90
C CYS A 399 5.81 -19.86 -5.31
N ASP A 400 5.83 -20.22 -4.03
CA ASP A 400 4.64 -20.69 -3.31
C ASP A 400 3.61 -19.58 -3.16
N LYS A 401 4.05 -18.39 -2.74
CA LYS A 401 3.19 -17.21 -2.56
C LYS A 401 2.50 -16.77 -3.83
N PHE A 402 3.19 -16.81 -4.95
CA PHE A 402 2.68 -16.35 -6.24
C PHE A 402 2.18 -17.48 -7.14
N ASN A 403 2.23 -18.72 -6.66
CA ASN A 403 1.85 -19.91 -7.41
C ASN A 403 2.58 -20.05 -8.76
N VAL A 404 3.86 -19.74 -8.77
CA VAL A 404 4.74 -19.86 -9.96
C VAL A 404 5.70 -21.04 -9.74
N PRO A 405 5.67 -22.07 -10.59
CA PRO A 405 6.61 -23.17 -10.47
C PRO A 405 8.08 -22.72 -10.64
N LEU A 406 9.01 -23.28 -9.86
CA LEU A 406 10.44 -22.98 -9.95
C LEU A 406 10.99 -23.07 -11.38
N LYS A 407 10.52 -24.06 -12.16
CA LYS A 407 10.91 -24.23 -13.57
C LYS A 407 10.58 -23.05 -14.48
N ASN A 408 9.61 -22.22 -14.06
CA ASN A 408 9.18 -21.02 -14.78
C ASN A 408 9.84 -19.75 -14.22
N CYS A 409 10.84 -19.90 -13.33
CA CYS A 409 11.56 -18.79 -12.72
C CYS A 409 12.92 -18.57 -13.40
N ILE A 410 13.28 -17.31 -13.56
CA ILE A 410 14.63 -16.86 -13.92
C ILE A 410 15.23 -16.20 -12.68
N ALA A 411 16.47 -16.55 -12.32
CA ALA A 411 17.21 -15.88 -11.26
C ALA A 411 18.50 -15.29 -11.83
N VAL A 412 18.76 -14.02 -11.53
CA VAL A 412 19.91 -13.26 -12.03
C VAL A 412 20.74 -12.80 -10.84
N GLY A 413 22.03 -13.14 -10.83
CA GLY A 413 22.96 -12.78 -9.75
C GLY A 413 24.42 -12.75 -10.22
N ASP A 414 25.32 -12.20 -9.37
CA ASP A 414 26.69 -11.90 -9.76
C ASP A 414 27.77 -12.64 -8.93
N ASP A 415 27.48 -13.05 -7.71
CA ASP A 415 28.50 -13.55 -6.80
C ASP A 415 28.15 -14.90 -6.13
N LYS A 416 29.02 -15.35 -5.22
CA LYS A 416 28.92 -16.64 -4.52
C LYS A 416 27.59 -16.83 -3.77
N ASP A 417 27.00 -15.74 -3.29
CA ASP A 417 25.76 -15.79 -2.49
C ASP A 417 24.53 -16.07 -3.39
N ASP A 418 24.70 -15.95 -4.72
CA ASP A 418 23.69 -16.25 -5.72
C ASP A 418 23.78 -17.67 -6.30
N ARG A 419 24.83 -18.44 -6.00
CA ARG A 419 25.02 -19.78 -6.55
C ARG A 419 23.79 -20.67 -6.37
N CYS A 420 23.20 -20.69 -5.17
CA CYS A 420 22.04 -21.53 -4.90
C CYS A 420 20.79 -21.06 -5.62
N ILE A 421 20.47 -19.77 -5.60
CA ILE A 421 19.27 -19.26 -6.27
C ILE A 421 19.35 -19.45 -7.78
N VAL A 422 20.54 -19.25 -8.37
CA VAL A 422 20.82 -19.48 -9.80
C VAL A 422 20.74 -20.97 -10.15
N THR A 423 21.24 -21.85 -9.29
CA THR A 423 21.20 -23.31 -9.52
C THR A 423 19.78 -23.87 -9.49
N HIS A 424 18.93 -23.39 -8.59
CA HIS A 424 17.60 -23.96 -8.35
C HIS A 424 16.48 -23.30 -9.16
N ALA A 425 16.71 -22.13 -9.73
CA ALA A 425 15.77 -21.52 -10.67
C ALA A 425 15.65 -22.35 -11.96
N GLY A 426 14.51 -22.25 -12.65
CA GLY A 426 14.31 -22.90 -13.95
C GLY A 426 15.37 -22.49 -14.98
N LYS A 427 15.77 -21.21 -14.95
CA LYS A 427 16.89 -20.67 -15.73
C LYS A 427 17.71 -19.73 -14.85
N GLY A 428 18.90 -20.12 -14.44
CA GLY A 428 19.81 -19.26 -13.68
C GLY A 428 20.72 -18.47 -14.61
N VAL A 429 20.96 -17.19 -14.31
CA VAL A 429 21.80 -16.31 -15.14
C VAL A 429 22.91 -15.70 -14.28
N ALA A 430 24.15 -15.95 -14.65
CA ALA A 430 25.30 -15.25 -14.09
C ALA A 430 25.48 -13.90 -14.81
N PHE A 431 25.39 -12.80 -14.05
CA PHE A 431 25.46 -11.46 -14.59
C PHE A 431 26.77 -10.78 -14.22
N CYS A 432 27.60 -10.46 -15.21
CA CYS A 432 28.91 -9.82 -15.03
C CYS A 432 29.76 -10.49 -13.92
N SER A 433 29.53 -11.77 -13.66
CA SER A 433 30.16 -12.49 -12.56
C SER A 433 31.65 -12.74 -12.82
N THR A 434 32.44 -12.69 -11.74
CA THR A 434 33.82 -13.16 -11.67
C THR A 434 33.90 -14.50 -10.92
N ASP A 435 32.79 -15.04 -10.46
CA ASP A 435 32.70 -16.31 -9.75
C ASP A 435 32.57 -17.46 -10.74
N GLU A 436 33.69 -18.23 -10.93
CA GLU A 436 33.73 -19.36 -11.88
C GLU A 436 32.71 -20.46 -11.55
N LEU A 437 32.37 -20.67 -10.29
CA LEU A 437 31.38 -21.68 -9.90
C LEU A 437 29.95 -21.22 -10.25
N LEU A 438 29.64 -19.94 -10.05
CA LEU A 438 28.36 -19.39 -10.47
C LEU A 438 28.20 -19.52 -12.00
N GLU A 439 29.23 -19.22 -12.75
CA GLU A 439 29.21 -19.38 -14.20
C GLU A 439 29.00 -20.82 -14.65
N LYS A 440 29.62 -21.78 -13.97
CA LYS A 440 29.46 -23.22 -14.29
C LYS A 440 28.07 -23.77 -13.98
N VAL A 441 27.38 -23.25 -12.96
CA VAL A 441 26.05 -23.73 -12.58
C VAL A 441 24.92 -22.93 -13.25
N SER A 442 25.25 -21.82 -13.90
CA SER A 442 24.24 -20.98 -14.58
C SER A 442 23.79 -21.60 -15.92
N PHE A 443 22.52 -21.37 -16.26
CA PHE A 443 21.99 -21.69 -17.59
C PHE A 443 22.60 -20.79 -18.68
N ALA A 444 22.86 -19.52 -18.34
CA ALA A 444 23.46 -18.54 -19.25
C ALA A 444 24.34 -17.54 -18.46
N SER A 445 25.32 -16.96 -19.14
CA SER A 445 26.18 -15.91 -18.61
C SER A 445 26.09 -14.65 -19.46
N ILE A 446 25.87 -13.51 -18.82
CA ILE A 446 25.89 -12.18 -19.45
C ILE A 446 27.15 -11.47 -18.97
N LYS A 447 28.05 -11.12 -19.91
CA LYS A 447 29.36 -10.51 -19.62
C LYS A 447 29.34 -8.96 -19.68
N GLU A 448 28.35 -8.42 -20.33
CA GLU A 448 28.19 -6.99 -20.50
C GLU A 448 27.16 -6.44 -19.49
N LYS A 449 27.32 -5.18 -19.05
CA LYS A 449 26.40 -4.53 -18.11
C LYS A 449 25.10 -4.08 -18.82
N THR A 450 24.37 -5.04 -19.37
CA THR A 450 23.08 -4.86 -20.05
C THR A 450 22.17 -6.05 -19.76
N PHE A 451 20.89 -5.82 -19.56
CA PHE A 451 19.90 -6.87 -19.35
C PHE A 451 19.14 -7.28 -20.64
N TYR A 452 19.36 -6.62 -21.77
CA TYR A 452 18.72 -7.01 -23.05
C TYR A 452 18.87 -8.50 -23.41
N PRO A 453 20.01 -9.18 -23.14
CA PRO A 453 20.11 -10.61 -23.40
C PRO A 453 19.09 -11.47 -22.64
N LEU A 454 18.57 -11.00 -21.50
CA LEU A 454 17.51 -11.69 -20.76
C LEU A 454 16.23 -11.87 -21.59
N LEU A 455 15.93 -10.93 -22.47
CA LEU A 455 14.75 -10.99 -23.34
C LEU A 455 14.81 -12.15 -24.35
N LYS A 456 16.00 -12.68 -24.61
CA LYS A 456 16.18 -13.89 -25.45
C LYS A 456 16.10 -15.18 -24.62
N ILE A 457 16.36 -15.08 -23.31
CA ILE A 457 16.29 -16.19 -22.36
C ILE A 457 14.85 -16.37 -21.87
N ALA A 458 14.12 -15.27 -21.63
CA ALA A 458 12.73 -15.19 -21.23
C ALA A 458 11.77 -15.63 -22.35
#